data_20fbfdf0379418b1924b37185f7db330
#
_entry.id   20fbfdf0379418b1924b37185f7db330
#
_cell.length_a   1.000
_cell.length_b   1.000
_cell.length_c   1.000
_cell.angle_alpha   90.00
_cell.angle_beta   90.00
_cell.angle_gamma   90.00
#
_symmetry.space_group_name_H-M   'P 1'
#
loop_
_entity.id
_entity.type
_entity.pdbx_description
1 polymer ?
#
loop_
_entity_poly.entity_id
_entity_poly.type
_entity_poly.pdbx_seq_one_letter_code
_entity_poly.pdbx_strand_id
1 'polypeptide(L)'
;MKKKQLFLLHFAGGSIYSFEFLRSHYIDFEMVPVELPGRGKRVKEKLLTSYKEAINDIFSQITDKLNGEPFIIYGHSLGSSLGLGVTDLLEKNNTPPQCLIVSGNAGPGLIPSTKRSDLERADFIAMLNELGGLPEELLQSDELLDFVIPILRADFEIVEEHFYAENIIVNAPIVAVMGNLEKYVDQINNWKKHTLSEFKPYVLKGHHFFIHNNVEQLIEIFDTSFNDCASLK
;
A
#
# COMPACT_ATOMS: atom_id res chain seq x y z
N MET A 1 17.48 -4.19 22.58
CA MET A 1 17.66 -3.12 21.55
C MET A 1 16.34 -2.98 20.80
N LYS A 2 15.95 -1.78 20.44
CA LYS A 2 14.79 -1.56 19.55
C LYS A 2 15.18 -2.05 18.14
N LYS A 3 14.19 -2.51 17.38
CA LYS A 3 14.40 -2.97 16.00
C LYS A 3 14.05 -1.86 15.02
N LYS A 4 14.66 -1.89 13.83
CA LYS A 4 14.19 -1.14 12.66
C LYS A 4 12.72 -1.44 12.42
N GLN A 5 11.94 -0.49 11.86
CA GLN A 5 10.49 -0.66 11.70
C GLN A 5 10.09 -0.74 10.23
N LEU A 6 9.22 -1.68 9.90
CA LEU A 6 8.54 -1.79 8.62
C LEU A 6 7.05 -1.45 8.82
N PHE A 7 6.65 -0.24 8.40
CA PHE A 7 5.24 0.15 8.38
C PHE A 7 4.55 -0.45 7.17
N LEU A 8 3.43 -1.15 7.42
CA LEU A 8 2.70 -1.90 6.41
C LEU A 8 1.34 -1.24 6.13
N LEU A 9 1.15 -0.75 4.90
CA LEU A 9 -0.08 -0.12 4.43
C LEU A 9 -0.85 -1.10 3.54
N HIS A 10 -2.03 -1.49 3.98
CA HIS A 10 -2.83 -2.52 3.32
C HIS A 10 -3.44 -2.06 1.98
N PHE A 11 -3.85 -3.02 1.17
CA PHE A 11 -4.62 -2.84 -0.06
C PHE A 11 -6.11 -2.55 0.23
N ALA A 12 -6.89 -2.21 -0.80
CA ALA A 12 -8.33 -1.96 -0.67
C ALA A 12 -9.06 -3.18 -0.08
N GLY A 13 -9.92 -2.95 0.90
CA GLY A 13 -10.60 -4.00 1.68
C GLY A 13 -9.71 -4.70 2.71
N GLY A 14 -8.41 -4.40 2.74
CA GLY A 14 -7.47 -4.97 3.68
C GLY A 14 -7.59 -4.39 5.10
N SER A 15 -6.79 -4.94 6.02
CA SER A 15 -6.71 -4.56 7.42
C SER A 15 -5.31 -4.82 7.99
N ILE A 16 -5.11 -4.64 9.29
CA ILE A 16 -3.85 -5.00 9.97
C ILE A 16 -3.47 -6.47 9.79
N TYR A 17 -4.39 -7.33 9.40
CA TYR A 17 -4.15 -8.76 9.18
C TYR A 17 -3.70 -9.09 7.76
N SER A 18 -3.74 -8.13 6.84
CA SER A 18 -3.44 -8.34 5.41
C SER A 18 -2.02 -8.86 5.13
N PHE A 19 -1.10 -8.67 6.06
CA PHE A 19 0.30 -9.09 5.95
C PHE A 19 0.70 -10.18 6.94
N GLU A 20 -0.26 -10.89 7.54
CA GLU A 20 0.03 -12.00 8.48
C GLU A 20 0.88 -13.12 7.84
N PHE A 21 0.79 -13.30 6.52
CA PHE A 21 1.60 -14.26 5.79
C PHE A 21 3.11 -14.00 5.87
N LEU A 22 3.54 -12.77 6.20
CA LEU A 22 4.95 -12.43 6.42
C LEU A 22 5.45 -12.89 7.79
N ARG A 23 4.58 -13.08 8.79
CA ARG A 23 4.97 -13.35 10.18
C ARG A 23 5.63 -14.71 10.42
N SER A 24 5.38 -15.67 9.55
CA SER A 24 5.99 -17.01 9.63
C SER A 24 7.47 -17.05 9.25
N HIS A 25 7.99 -15.95 8.71
CA HIS A 25 9.36 -15.85 8.23
C HIS A 25 10.21 -15.09 9.25
N TYR A 26 11.50 -15.49 9.37
CA TYR A 26 12.44 -14.75 10.19
C TYR A 26 12.76 -13.41 9.57
N ILE A 27 12.50 -12.34 10.30
CA ILE A 27 12.74 -10.96 9.89
C ILE A 27 13.42 -10.19 11.03
N ASP A 28 14.46 -9.40 10.70
CA ASP A 28 15.21 -8.61 11.67
C ASP A 28 14.67 -7.20 11.88
N PHE A 29 13.41 -6.98 11.56
CA PHE A 29 12.70 -5.72 11.79
C PHE A 29 11.36 -5.94 12.47
N GLU A 30 10.83 -4.87 13.07
CA GLU A 30 9.50 -4.85 13.67
C GLU A 30 8.46 -4.53 12.58
N MET A 31 7.55 -5.45 12.30
CA MET A 31 6.39 -5.18 11.44
C MET A 31 5.34 -4.37 12.19
N VAL A 32 5.01 -3.19 11.66
CA VAL A 32 4.03 -2.26 12.24
C VAL A 32 2.88 -2.05 11.25
N PRO A 33 1.84 -2.89 11.29
CA PRO A 33 0.69 -2.69 10.42
C PRO A 33 -0.09 -1.43 10.83
N VAL A 34 -0.53 -0.70 9.80
CA VAL A 34 -1.35 0.51 9.92
C VAL A 34 -2.74 0.22 9.38
N GLU A 35 -3.79 0.68 10.04
CA GLU A 35 -5.16 0.37 9.71
C GLU A 35 -5.99 1.62 9.46
N LEU A 36 -6.67 1.69 8.34
CA LEU A 36 -7.66 2.74 8.09
C LEU A 36 -8.92 2.53 8.96
N PRO A 37 -9.68 3.59 9.28
CA PRO A 37 -10.95 3.49 10.00
C PRO A 37 -11.98 2.59 9.31
N GLY A 38 -12.96 2.10 10.08
CA GLY A 38 -14.10 1.33 9.60
C GLY A 38 -13.83 -0.17 9.40
N ARG A 39 -12.65 -0.69 9.84
CA ARG A 39 -12.27 -2.10 9.69
C ARG A 39 -11.46 -2.62 10.87
N GLY A 40 -11.28 -3.93 10.96
CA GLY A 40 -10.42 -4.60 11.93
C GLY A 40 -10.65 -4.11 13.35
N LYS A 41 -9.62 -3.59 14.00
CA LYS A 41 -9.73 -3.02 15.37
C LYS A 41 -10.45 -1.66 15.40
N ARG A 42 -10.56 -0.99 14.23
CA ARG A 42 -11.19 0.32 14.08
C ARG A 42 -12.59 0.25 13.43
N VAL A 43 -13.23 -0.92 13.44
CA VAL A 43 -14.53 -1.20 12.79
C VAL A 43 -15.67 -0.25 13.20
N LYS A 44 -15.61 0.34 14.40
CA LYS A 44 -16.61 1.29 14.91
C LYS A 44 -16.41 2.73 14.42
N GLU A 45 -15.29 3.02 13.80
CA GLU A 45 -14.99 4.34 13.28
C GLU A 45 -15.61 4.52 11.88
N LYS A 46 -15.88 5.78 11.50
CA LYS A 46 -16.42 6.10 10.18
C LYS A 46 -15.36 5.82 9.10
N LEU A 47 -15.79 5.20 8.00
CA LEU A 47 -14.96 5.04 6.80
C LEU A 47 -14.47 6.40 6.28
N LEU A 48 -13.23 6.45 5.83
CA LEU A 48 -12.68 7.59 5.10
C LEU A 48 -12.87 7.36 3.60
N THR A 49 -13.17 8.44 2.89
CA THR A 49 -13.33 8.43 1.43
C THR A 49 -12.43 9.47 0.75
N SER A 50 -11.74 10.29 1.53
CA SER A 50 -10.80 11.29 1.03
C SER A 50 -9.35 10.84 1.17
N TYR A 51 -8.59 10.96 0.08
CA TYR A 51 -7.14 10.71 0.06
C TYR A 51 -6.40 11.53 1.13
N LYS A 52 -6.75 12.83 1.24
CA LYS A 52 -6.12 13.72 2.21
C LYS A 52 -6.39 13.30 3.66
N GLU A 53 -7.62 12.90 3.99
CA GLU A 53 -7.95 12.41 5.33
C GLU A 53 -7.23 11.10 5.63
N ALA A 54 -7.17 10.19 4.66
CA ALA A 54 -6.50 8.90 4.81
C ALA A 54 -5.00 9.05 5.06
N ILE A 55 -4.28 9.90 4.30
CA ILE A 55 -2.84 10.12 4.53
C ILE A 55 -2.57 10.80 5.87
N ASN A 56 -3.42 11.71 6.35
CA ASN A 56 -3.27 12.33 7.66
C ASN A 56 -3.49 11.33 8.80
N ASP A 57 -4.50 10.45 8.69
CA ASP A 57 -4.76 9.39 9.67
C ASP A 57 -3.56 8.43 9.77
N ILE A 58 -3.03 7.99 8.63
CA ILE A 58 -1.85 7.10 8.58
C ILE A 58 -0.61 7.81 9.13
N PHE A 59 -0.40 9.09 8.76
CA PHE A 59 0.71 9.89 9.28
C PHE A 59 0.69 9.95 10.80
N SER A 60 -0.48 10.22 11.42
CA SER A 60 -0.64 10.21 12.87
C SER A 60 -0.29 8.85 13.47
N GLN A 61 -0.81 7.76 12.90
CA GLN A 61 -0.52 6.41 13.39
C GLN A 61 0.97 6.05 13.31
N ILE A 62 1.66 6.47 12.23
CA ILE A 62 3.10 6.22 12.08
C ILE A 62 3.87 7.02 13.12
N THR A 63 3.62 8.32 13.22
CA THR A 63 4.35 9.20 14.17
C THR A 63 4.20 8.76 15.62
N ASP A 64 3.01 8.30 16.01
CA ASP A 64 2.73 7.79 17.35
C ASP A 64 3.48 6.46 17.66
N LYS A 65 3.84 5.69 16.62
CA LYS A 65 4.50 4.39 16.76
C LYS A 65 6.00 4.42 16.48
N LEU A 66 6.55 5.55 16.02
CA LEU A 66 8.01 5.65 15.81
C LEU A 66 8.77 5.35 17.10
N ASN A 67 9.74 4.45 17.00
CA ASN A 67 10.54 4.03 18.14
C ASN A 67 11.94 4.69 18.21
N GLY A 68 12.27 5.54 17.23
CA GLY A 68 13.55 6.24 17.10
C GLY A 68 14.60 5.48 16.28
N GLU A 69 14.32 4.24 15.86
CA GLU A 69 15.17 3.49 14.94
C GLU A 69 14.79 3.82 13.49
N PRO A 70 15.66 3.51 12.51
CA PRO A 70 15.34 3.65 11.10
C PRO A 70 14.09 2.86 10.72
N PHE A 71 13.30 3.41 9.78
CA PHE A 71 12.10 2.76 9.30
C PHE A 71 11.92 2.89 7.79
N ILE A 72 11.19 1.95 7.21
CA ILE A 72 10.70 1.99 5.83
C ILE A 72 9.18 1.85 5.81
N ILE A 73 8.58 2.31 4.72
CA ILE A 73 7.14 2.15 4.46
C ILE A 73 6.97 1.17 3.30
N TYR A 74 6.12 0.18 3.48
CA TYR A 74 5.66 -0.70 2.42
C TYR A 74 4.16 -0.58 2.23
N GLY A 75 3.72 -0.31 1.00
CA GLY A 75 2.32 -0.29 0.64
C GLY A 75 2.02 -1.20 -0.55
N HIS A 76 0.85 -1.87 -0.53
CA HIS A 76 0.37 -2.65 -1.65
C HIS A 76 -0.91 -2.05 -2.23
N SER A 77 -0.97 -1.89 -3.55
CA SER A 77 -2.15 -1.35 -4.25
C SER A 77 -2.56 0.04 -3.74
N LEU A 78 -3.71 0.18 -3.05
CA LEU A 78 -4.12 1.40 -2.32
C LEU A 78 -3.00 1.90 -1.41
N GLY A 79 -2.38 0.99 -0.64
CA GLY A 79 -1.28 1.32 0.28
C GLY A 79 -0.07 1.96 -0.41
N SER A 80 0.18 1.66 -1.69
CA SER A 80 1.24 2.31 -2.48
C SER A 80 0.93 3.79 -2.72
N SER A 81 -0.29 4.10 -3.12
CA SER A 81 -0.73 5.49 -3.34
C SER A 81 -0.70 6.29 -2.05
N LEU A 82 -1.21 5.72 -0.95
CA LEU A 82 -1.19 6.34 0.37
C LEU A 82 0.24 6.50 0.90
N GLY A 83 1.11 5.52 0.66
CA GLY A 83 2.51 5.55 1.06
C GLY A 83 3.26 6.75 0.50
N LEU A 84 3.00 7.14 -0.75
CA LEU A 84 3.60 8.33 -1.35
C LEU A 84 3.20 9.62 -0.61
N GLY A 85 1.89 9.82 -0.38
CA GLY A 85 1.40 11.00 0.33
C GLY A 85 1.86 11.06 1.78
N VAL A 86 1.91 9.92 2.45
CA VAL A 86 2.41 9.83 3.83
C VAL A 86 3.92 10.11 3.89
N THR A 87 4.71 9.61 2.92
CA THR A 87 6.14 9.91 2.85
C THR A 87 6.38 11.42 2.69
N ASP A 88 5.63 12.09 1.83
CA ASP A 88 5.68 13.55 1.66
C ASP A 88 5.37 14.30 2.97
N LEU A 89 4.33 13.86 3.71
CA LEU A 89 4.00 14.44 5.02
C LEU A 89 5.12 14.22 6.05
N LEU A 90 5.70 13.02 6.09
CA LEU A 90 6.79 12.70 7.00
C LEU A 90 8.04 13.51 6.70
N GLU A 91 8.40 13.69 5.43
CA GLU A 91 9.53 14.53 5.01
C GLU A 91 9.31 16.00 5.42
N LYS A 92 8.11 16.56 5.19
CA LYS A 92 7.75 17.91 5.61
C LYS A 92 7.80 18.13 7.13
N ASN A 93 7.67 17.04 7.90
CA ASN A 93 7.76 17.06 9.36
C ASN A 93 9.13 16.59 9.88
N ASN A 94 10.17 16.53 9.05
CA ASN A 94 11.54 16.15 9.39
C ASN A 94 11.68 14.74 10.00
N THR A 95 10.82 13.82 9.60
CA THR A 95 10.82 12.41 9.99
C THR A 95 10.77 11.49 8.76
N PRO A 96 11.70 11.62 7.79
CA PRO A 96 11.65 10.87 6.54
C PRO A 96 11.85 9.36 6.78
N PRO A 97 11.15 8.48 6.05
CA PRO A 97 11.50 7.07 5.98
C PRO A 97 12.84 6.90 5.25
N GLN A 98 13.53 5.78 5.51
CA GLN A 98 14.71 5.44 4.73
C GLN A 98 14.38 5.09 3.27
N CYS A 99 13.20 4.49 3.05
CA CYS A 99 12.74 4.07 1.73
C CYS A 99 11.21 3.96 1.72
N LEU A 100 10.60 4.25 0.58
CA LEU A 100 9.22 3.89 0.26
C LEU A 100 9.24 2.70 -0.70
N ILE A 101 8.62 1.60 -0.30
CA ILE A 101 8.42 0.42 -1.15
C ILE A 101 6.94 0.37 -1.56
N VAL A 102 6.69 0.44 -2.84
CA VAL A 102 5.35 0.40 -3.45
C VAL A 102 5.18 -0.89 -4.23
N SER A 103 4.01 -1.53 -4.12
CA SER A 103 3.77 -2.76 -4.85
C SER A 103 2.35 -2.86 -5.40
N GLY A 104 2.16 -3.57 -6.51
CA GLY A 104 0.86 -3.77 -7.14
C GLY A 104 0.21 -2.46 -7.61
N ASN A 105 1.01 -1.47 -8.00
CA ASN A 105 0.55 -0.16 -8.44
C ASN A 105 1.58 0.44 -9.40
N ALA A 106 1.14 0.90 -10.55
CA ALA A 106 2.03 1.47 -11.57
C ALA A 106 2.34 2.97 -11.39
N GLY A 107 1.87 3.55 -10.29
CA GLY A 107 2.12 4.95 -9.91
C GLY A 107 1.01 5.93 -10.27
N PRO A 108 1.07 7.15 -9.72
CA PRO A 108 0.10 8.20 -9.99
C PRO A 108 0.02 8.59 -11.48
N GLY A 109 -1.11 9.18 -11.90
CA GLY A 109 -1.33 9.64 -13.27
C GLY A 109 -1.89 8.58 -14.23
N LEU A 110 -2.08 7.34 -13.77
CA LEU A 110 -2.76 6.27 -14.52
C LEU A 110 -4.21 6.21 -14.08
N ILE A 111 -5.03 7.09 -14.63
CA ILE A 111 -6.44 7.25 -14.27
C ILE A 111 -7.28 6.22 -15.03
N PRO A 112 -8.10 5.40 -14.34
CA PRO A 112 -9.12 4.58 -15.02
C PRO A 112 -10.11 5.46 -15.75
N SER A 113 -10.59 5.02 -16.91
CA SER A 113 -11.58 5.74 -17.72
C SER A 113 -12.95 5.87 -17.03
N THR A 114 -13.22 5.04 -16.03
CA THR A 114 -14.46 5.01 -15.23
C THR A 114 -14.13 4.97 -13.76
N LYS A 115 -14.90 5.70 -12.95
CA LYS A 115 -14.85 5.55 -11.49
C LYS A 115 -15.39 4.17 -11.10
N ARG A 116 -14.54 3.39 -10.46
CA ARG A 116 -14.90 2.04 -10.00
C ARG A 116 -15.82 2.08 -8.78
N SER A 117 -15.64 3.09 -7.93
CA SER A 117 -16.48 3.32 -6.76
C SER A 117 -17.95 3.55 -7.10
N ASP A 118 -18.24 4.08 -8.29
CA ASP A 118 -19.61 4.41 -8.76
C ASP A 118 -20.28 3.24 -9.51
N LEU A 119 -19.59 2.12 -9.74
CA LEU A 119 -20.17 0.97 -10.46
C LEU A 119 -21.38 0.39 -9.71
N GLU A 120 -22.37 -0.07 -10.47
CA GLU A 120 -23.47 -0.85 -9.91
C GLU A 120 -22.94 -2.09 -9.17
N ARG A 121 -23.70 -2.60 -8.17
CA ARG A 121 -23.24 -3.69 -7.28
C ARG A 121 -22.67 -4.89 -8.05
N ALA A 122 -23.37 -5.35 -9.08
CA ALA A 122 -22.97 -6.53 -9.84
C ALA A 122 -21.65 -6.30 -10.60
N ASP A 123 -21.52 -5.14 -11.24
CA ASP A 123 -20.32 -4.78 -12.01
C ASP A 123 -19.13 -4.53 -11.08
N PHE A 124 -19.37 -3.97 -9.89
CA PHE A 124 -18.34 -3.79 -8.88
C PHE A 124 -17.79 -5.13 -8.38
N ILE A 125 -18.67 -6.09 -8.08
CA ILE A 125 -18.28 -7.45 -7.67
C ILE A 125 -17.52 -8.15 -8.81
N ALA A 126 -17.98 -8.05 -10.04
CA ALA A 126 -17.30 -8.64 -11.21
C ALA A 126 -15.88 -8.07 -11.37
N MET A 127 -15.73 -6.76 -11.26
CA MET A 127 -14.42 -6.08 -11.32
C MET A 127 -13.49 -6.52 -10.18
N LEU A 128 -14.00 -6.64 -8.95
CA LEU A 128 -13.20 -7.12 -7.81
C LEU A 128 -12.73 -8.57 -8.00
N ASN A 129 -13.58 -9.41 -8.58
CA ASN A 129 -13.24 -10.79 -8.88
C ASN A 129 -12.14 -10.88 -9.96
N GLU A 130 -12.19 -10.04 -10.99
CA GLU A 130 -11.13 -9.94 -12.00
C GLU A 130 -9.77 -9.54 -11.40
N LEU A 131 -9.78 -8.68 -10.37
CA LEU A 131 -8.57 -8.31 -9.63
C LEU A 131 -8.03 -9.44 -8.74
N GLY A 132 -8.82 -10.49 -8.50
CA GLY A 132 -8.46 -11.60 -7.62
C GLY A 132 -8.46 -11.23 -6.14
N GLY A 133 -9.15 -10.14 -5.77
CA GLY A 133 -9.15 -9.59 -4.40
C GLY A 133 -10.22 -10.16 -3.47
N LEU A 134 -11.13 -10.98 -3.97
CA LEU A 134 -12.21 -11.57 -3.18
C LEU A 134 -12.01 -13.09 -3.01
N PRO A 135 -11.96 -13.59 -1.76
CA PRO A 135 -12.05 -15.02 -1.49
C PRO A 135 -13.38 -15.60 -2.01
N GLU A 136 -13.35 -16.85 -2.46
CA GLU A 136 -14.53 -17.53 -3.01
C GLU A 136 -15.66 -17.62 -1.99
N GLU A 137 -15.33 -17.85 -0.72
CA GLU A 137 -16.30 -17.88 0.39
C GLU A 137 -17.05 -16.56 0.56
N LEU A 138 -16.39 -15.44 0.27
CA LEU A 138 -17.00 -14.11 0.35
C LEU A 138 -17.98 -13.90 -0.82
N LEU A 139 -17.64 -14.39 -2.01
CA LEU A 139 -18.52 -14.33 -3.19
C LEU A 139 -19.80 -15.15 -3.02
N GLN A 140 -19.80 -16.16 -2.16
CA GLN A 140 -20.94 -17.05 -1.90
C GLN A 140 -21.87 -16.54 -0.78
N SER A 141 -21.55 -15.41 -0.12
CA SER A 141 -22.34 -14.88 1.00
C SER A 141 -22.72 -13.42 0.79
N ASP A 142 -24.00 -13.17 0.52
CA ASP A 142 -24.54 -11.80 0.40
C ASP A 142 -24.32 -10.98 1.68
N GLU A 143 -24.43 -11.61 2.87
CA GLU A 143 -24.20 -10.94 4.16
C GLU A 143 -22.76 -10.45 4.30
N LEU A 144 -21.78 -11.26 3.91
CA LEU A 144 -20.37 -10.86 3.92
C LEU A 144 -20.09 -9.79 2.86
N LEU A 145 -20.68 -9.89 1.68
CA LEU A 145 -20.59 -8.87 0.64
C LEU A 145 -21.18 -7.54 1.11
N ASP A 146 -22.33 -7.54 1.78
CA ASP A 146 -22.95 -6.33 2.32
C ASP A 146 -22.07 -5.63 3.36
N PHE A 147 -21.27 -6.38 4.11
CA PHE A 147 -20.31 -5.84 5.05
C PHE A 147 -19.06 -5.28 4.36
N VAL A 148 -18.54 -5.97 3.36
CA VAL A 148 -17.22 -5.64 2.75
C VAL A 148 -17.35 -4.60 1.62
N ILE A 149 -18.43 -4.59 0.86
CA ILE A 149 -18.62 -3.66 -0.27
C ILE A 149 -18.52 -2.19 0.14
N PRO A 150 -19.12 -1.71 1.24
CA PRO A 150 -18.96 -0.33 1.67
C PRO A 150 -17.51 0.06 1.97
N ILE A 151 -16.73 -0.86 2.56
CA ILE A 151 -15.30 -0.65 2.84
C ILE A 151 -14.52 -0.54 1.54
N LEU A 152 -14.76 -1.46 0.61
CA LEU A 152 -14.09 -1.46 -0.69
C LEU A 152 -14.44 -0.20 -1.51
N ARG A 153 -15.69 0.23 -1.53
CA ARG A 153 -16.10 1.46 -2.23
C ARG A 153 -15.37 2.69 -1.67
N ALA A 154 -15.35 2.83 -0.33
CA ALA A 154 -14.62 3.92 0.31
C ALA A 154 -13.12 3.91 -0.06
N ASP A 155 -12.49 2.74 -0.08
CA ASP A 155 -11.10 2.59 -0.47
C ASP A 155 -10.86 2.93 -1.95
N PHE A 156 -11.80 2.57 -2.84
CA PHE A 156 -11.72 2.95 -4.25
C PHE A 156 -11.94 4.45 -4.44
N GLU A 157 -12.82 5.11 -3.68
CA GLU A 157 -12.95 6.58 -3.68
C GLU A 157 -11.63 7.25 -3.33
N ILE A 158 -10.93 6.77 -2.29
CA ILE A 158 -9.59 7.27 -1.93
C ILE A 158 -8.59 7.12 -3.08
N VAL A 159 -8.57 5.93 -3.72
CA VAL A 159 -7.64 5.68 -4.86
C VAL A 159 -7.96 6.60 -6.03
N GLU A 160 -9.22 6.88 -6.28
CA GLU A 160 -9.70 7.70 -7.40
C GLU A 160 -9.46 9.20 -7.20
N GLU A 161 -9.28 9.64 -5.97
CA GLU A 161 -8.78 10.99 -5.64
C GLU A 161 -7.25 11.12 -5.81
N HIS A 162 -6.54 10.07 -6.20
CA HIS A 162 -5.08 10.02 -6.20
C HIS A 162 -4.40 10.96 -7.22
N PHE A 163 -5.12 11.64 -8.11
CA PHE A 163 -4.55 12.72 -8.93
C PHE A 163 -3.93 13.84 -8.07
N TYR A 164 -4.31 13.95 -6.80
CA TYR A 164 -3.57 14.80 -5.86
C TYR A 164 -2.13 14.34 -5.64
N ALA A 165 -1.82 13.06 -5.88
CA ALA A 165 -0.49 12.50 -5.76
C ALA A 165 0.39 12.71 -7.01
N GLU A 166 -0.17 13.13 -8.15
CA GLU A 166 0.57 13.28 -9.41
C GLU A 166 1.73 14.27 -9.32
N ASN A 167 1.62 15.27 -8.45
CA ASN A 167 2.64 16.29 -8.25
C ASN A 167 3.50 16.06 -7.01
N ILE A 168 3.33 14.94 -6.31
CA ILE A 168 4.14 14.62 -5.15
C ILE A 168 5.49 14.08 -5.62
N ILE A 169 6.57 14.68 -5.14
CA ILE A 169 7.94 14.23 -5.34
C ILE A 169 8.59 14.20 -3.96
N VAL A 170 9.12 13.05 -3.57
CA VAL A 170 9.77 12.83 -2.28
C VAL A 170 11.30 12.75 -2.43
N ASN A 171 12.03 12.93 -1.33
CA ASN A 171 13.47 12.71 -1.29
C ASN A 171 13.83 11.25 -0.96
N ALA A 172 12.93 10.51 -0.32
CA ALA A 172 13.16 9.11 -0.02
C ALA A 172 13.33 8.28 -1.30
N PRO A 173 14.26 7.31 -1.34
CA PRO A 173 14.33 6.32 -2.42
C PRO A 173 13.00 5.59 -2.58
N ILE A 174 12.65 5.24 -3.83
CA ILE A 174 11.46 4.44 -4.12
C ILE A 174 11.87 3.10 -4.73
N VAL A 175 11.38 2.03 -4.14
CA VAL A 175 11.42 0.68 -4.70
C VAL A 175 10.01 0.33 -5.16
N ALA A 176 9.85 -0.02 -6.45
CA ALA A 176 8.56 -0.43 -7.01
C ALA A 176 8.57 -1.92 -7.35
N VAL A 177 7.51 -2.63 -6.94
CA VAL A 177 7.38 -4.08 -7.17
C VAL A 177 6.05 -4.38 -7.85
N MET A 178 6.07 -5.08 -8.98
CA MET A 178 4.84 -5.47 -9.69
C MET A 178 4.87 -6.95 -10.08
N GLY A 179 3.67 -7.52 -10.20
CA GLY A 179 3.50 -8.84 -10.78
C GLY A 179 3.64 -8.80 -12.31
N ASN A 180 4.32 -9.77 -12.91
CA ASN A 180 4.55 -9.81 -14.36
C ASN A 180 3.27 -10.01 -15.20
N LEU A 181 2.15 -10.36 -14.56
CA LEU A 181 0.84 -10.53 -15.19
C LEU A 181 -0.12 -9.36 -14.88
N GLU A 182 0.36 -8.29 -14.23
CA GLU A 182 -0.45 -7.10 -14.01
C GLU A 182 -0.57 -6.27 -15.29
N LYS A 183 -1.76 -5.71 -15.53
CA LYS A 183 -2.10 -4.97 -16.75
C LYS A 183 -1.15 -3.82 -17.06
N TYR A 184 -0.59 -3.17 -16.04
CA TYR A 184 0.25 -1.97 -16.20
C TYR A 184 1.71 -2.21 -15.77
N VAL A 185 2.18 -3.45 -15.79
CA VAL A 185 3.56 -3.78 -15.39
C VAL A 185 4.61 -3.01 -16.20
N ASP A 186 4.38 -2.80 -17.49
CA ASP A 186 5.29 -2.05 -18.37
C ASP A 186 5.41 -0.57 -17.97
N GLN A 187 4.52 -0.07 -17.13
CA GLN A 187 4.49 1.31 -16.64
C GLN A 187 5.13 1.47 -15.25
N ILE A 188 5.73 0.43 -14.67
CA ILE A 188 6.38 0.47 -13.36
C ILE A 188 7.35 1.64 -13.20
N ASN A 189 8.02 2.03 -14.29
CA ASN A 189 8.96 3.16 -14.32
C ASN A 189 8.29 4.54 -14.12
N ASN A 190 6.96 4.62 -14.10
CA ASN A 190 6.26 5.86 -13.78
C ASN A 190 6.61 6.36 -12.37
N TRP A 191 6.87 5.47 -11.42
CA TRP A 191 7.30 5.81 -10.06
C TRP A 191 8.60 6.60 -9.99
N LYS A 192 9.48 6.48 -10.99
CA LYS A 192 10.74 7.25 -11.06
C LYS A 192 10.53 8.77 -11.02
N LYS A 193 9.37 9.26 -11.45
CA LYS A 193 9.04 10.70 -11.46
C LYS A 193 8.71 11.23 -10.06
N HIS A 194 8.50 10.35 -9.11
CA HIS A 194 8.01 10.67 -7.77
C HIS A 194 9.12 10.66 -6.71
N THR A 195 10.37 10.50 -7.10
CA THR A 195 11.51 10.63 -6.19
C THR A 195 12.65 11.44 -6.80
N LEU A 196 13.33 12.22 -5.96
CA LEU A 196 14.60 12.88 -6.29
C LEU A 196 15.83 11.99 -6.01
N SER A 197 15.61 10.82 -5.40
CA SER A 197 16.65 9.87 -5.02
C SER A 197 16.68 8.66 -5.95
N GLU A 198 17.17 7.53 -5.46
CA GLU A 198 17.24 6.28 -6.22
C GLU A 198 15.85 5.69 -6.46
N PHE A 199 15.69 5.11 -7.65
CA PHE A 199 14.52 4.34 -8.03
C PHE A 199 14.93 2.94 -8.47
N LYS A 200 14.30 1.90 -7.92
CA LYS A 200 14.62 0.50 -8.21
C LYS A 200 13.35 -0.30 -8.50
N PRO A 201 13.13 -0.74 -9.74
CA PRO A 201 11.99 -1.57 -10.09
C PRO A 201 12.29 -3.07 -9.93
N TYR A 202 11.29 -3.84 -9.47
CA TYR A 202 11.28 -5.30 -9.45
C TYR A 202 10.01 -5.83 -10.10
N VAL A 203 10.15 -6.89 -10.89
CA VAL A 203 9.01 -7.60 -11.47
C VAL A 203 9.05 -9.05 -10.98
N LEU A 204 8.04 -9.43 -10.21
CA LEU A 204 7.88 -10.77 -9.65
C LEU A 204 6.83 -11.56 -10.41
N LYS A 205 6.79 -12.88 -10.24
CA LYS A 205 5.83 -13.73 -10.94
C LYS A 205 4.46 -13.64 -10.30
N GLY A 206 3.41 -13.35 -11.09
CA GLY A 206 2.00 -13.42 -10.66
C GLY A 206 1.16 -12.24 -11.08
N HIS A 207 -0.12 -12.29 -10.69
CA HIS A 207 -1.11 -11.24 -10.86
C HIS A 207 -1.04 -10.22 -9.71
N HIS A 208 -2.10 -9.42 -9.52
CA HIS A 208 -2.15 -8.33 -8.54
C HIS A 208 -1.73 -8.75 -7.12
N PHE A 209 -2.18 -9.91 -6.64
CA PHE A 209 -1.81 -10.44 -5.32
C PHE A 209 -0.58 -11.37 -5.34
N PHE A 210 0.37 -11.13 -6.24
CA PHE A 210 1.64 -11.86 -6.32
C PHE A 210 2.41 -11.91 -5.00
N ILE A 211 2.14 -10.98 -4.10
CA ILE A 211 2.80 -10.86 -2.80
C ILE A 211 2.68 -12.12 -1.93
N HIS A 212 1.58 -12.86 -2.06
CA HIS A 212 1.37 -14.11 -1.30
C HIS A 212 2.23 -15.28 -1.79
N ASN A 213 2.67 -15.24 -3.04
CA ASN A 213 3.45 -16.32 -3.67
C ASN A 213 4.94 -15.99 -3.82
N ASN A 214 5.37 -14.79 -3.39
CA ASN A 214 6.76 -14.32 -3.52
C ASN A 214 7.27 -13.76 -2.18
N VAL A 215 6.95 -14.43 -1.07
CA VAL A 215 7.23 -13.93 0.27
C VAL A 215 8.73 -13.78 0.53
N GLU A 216 9.53 -14.76 0.12
CA GLU A 216 10.98 -14.74 0.30
C GLU A 216 11.63 -13.57 -0.46
N GLN A 217 11.21 -13.36 -1.72
CA GLN A 217 11.69 -12.24 -2.53
C GLN A 217 11.28 -10.88 -1.94
N LEU A 218 10.07 -10.77 -1.36
CA LEU A 218 9.65 -9.55 -0.69
C LEU A 218 10.51 -9.25 0.54
N ILE A 219 10.81 -10.27 1.35
CA ILE A 219 11.66 -10.11 2.52
C ILE A 219 13.08 -9.69 2.11
N GLU A 220 13.62 -10.29 1.06
CA GLU A 220 14.93 -9.89 0.49
C GLU A 220 14.92 -8.43 0.02
N ILE A 221 13.83 -7.98 -0.61
CA ILE A 221 13.66 -6.58 -1.00
C ILE A 221 13.61 -5.67 0.23
N PHE A 222 12.90 -6.06 1.30
CA PHE A 222 12.85 -5.28 2.54
C PHE A 222 14.24 -5.17 3.20
N ASP A 223 14.94 -6.29 3.35
CA ASP A 223 16.29 -6.32 3.93
C ASP A 223 17.29 -5.49 3.14
N THR A 224 17.28 -5.63 1.80
CA THR A 224 18.13 -4.84 0.89
C THR A 224 17.82 -3.35 1.02
N SER A 225 16.53 -2.97 1.06
CA SER A 225 16.12 -1.58 1.20
C SER A 225 16.57 -0.95 2.53
N PHE A 226 16.59 -1.71 3.63
CA PHE A 226 17.15 -1.25 4.89
C PHE A 226 18.67 -1.06 4.86
N ASN A 227 19.40 -1.88 4.09
CA ASN A 227 20.86 -1.88 4.06
C ASN A 227 21.41 -0.86 3.07
N ASP A 228 20.86 -0.78 1.85
CA ASP A 228 21.30 0.15 0.80
C ASP A 228 21.09 1.62 1.24
N CYS A 229 19.96 1.93 1.84
CA CYS A 229 19.65 3.28 2.32
C CYS A 229 20.46 3.69 3.58
N ALA A 230 21.08 2.75 4.30
CA ALA A 230 21.98 3.05 5.41
C ALA A 230 23.36 3.54 4.92
N SER A 231 23.75 3.21 3.70
CA SER A 231 25.06 3.59 3.11
C SER A 231 25.08 4.97 2.44
N LEU A 232 23.92 5.64 2.34
CA LEU A 232 23.77 6.97 1.71
C LEU A 232 23.80 8.13 2.71
N LYS A 233 24.07 7.86 3.99
CA LYS A 233 24.31 8.84 5.05
C LYS A 233 25.80 8.91 5.36
#